data_5d315ebfadb04cd6c49080a95cbb4fdf
#
_entry.id   5d315ebfadb04cd6c49080a95cbb4fdf
#
_cell.length_a   1.000
_cell.length_b   1.000
_cell.length_c   1.000
_cell.angle_alpha   90.00
_cell.angle_beta   90.00
_cell.angle_gamma   90.00
#
_symmetry.space_group_name_H-M   'P 1'
#
loop_
_entity.id
_entity.type
_entity.pdbx_description
1 polymer ?
#
loop_
_entity_poly.entity_id
_entity_poly.type
_entity_poly.pdbx_seq_one_letter_code
_entity_poly.pdbx_strand_id
1 'polypeptide(L)'
;MRKYSILCPLILLTLWLTACNSSPKFPALTVKALSSRDSLAYVLQYGDSLSRMDTVTLKGEDATLKPDTNLYKQAYVLYPISDSIHYYSLAGGEWTLTQPKDKKPKEVKTLPYASLTDLAHKSTSTTLLSPKSKTCFIFATLSGAVPSRKEREKLAKRYPKDSLSFVYLYLSPRDSLVRSFVKRDSLKGTFITDSLGSVSSLRKELGIERVAKTCLFVIDSTQRILHKQ
;
A
#
# COMPACT_ATOMS: atom_id res chain seq x y z
N MET A 1 23.49 22.54 -65.54
CA MET A 1 23.63 21.38 -64.63
C MET A 1 23.51 21.84 -63.20
N ARG A 2 22.34 21.84 -62.54
CA ARG A 2 22.13 22.05 -61.10
C ARG A 2 20.69 21.65 -60.75
N LYS A 3 20.39 20.35 -60.72
CA LYS A 3 19.06 19.81 -60.38
C LYS A 3 19.02 18.81 -59.23
N TYR A 4 20.12 18.64 -58.48
CA TYR A 4 20.16 17.60 -57.43
C TYR A 4 20.28 18.13 -56.01
N SER A 5 20.13 19.44 -55.80
CA SER A 5 20.42 20.05 -54.48
C SER A 5 19.23 20.17 -53.54
N ILE A 6 18.01 19.83 -53.97
CA ILE A 6 16.79 20.01 -53.16
C ILE A 6 16.24 18.69 -52.62
N LEU A 7 16.62 17.53 -53.22
CA LEU A 7 16.08 16.23 -52.78
C LEU A 7 16.67 15.75 -51.45
N CYS A 8 17.94 16.07 -51.19
CA CYS A 8 18.65 15.58 -50.00
C CYS A 8 18.11 16.08 -48.67
N PRO A 9 17.77 17.38 -48.52
CA PRO A 9 17.22 17.87 -47.24
C PRO A 9 15.78 17.37 -46.96
N LEU A 10 15.01 17.08 -48.02
CA LEU A 10 13.62 16.57 -47.84
C LEU A 10 13.61 15.14 -47.33
N ILE A 11 14.55 14.29 -47.78
CA ILE A 11 14.69 12.89 -47.32
C ILE A 11 15.21 12.85 -45.87
N LEU A 12 16.11 13.75 -45.48
CA LEU A 12 16.53 13.87 -44.08
C LEU A 12 15.41 14.33 -43.17
N LEU A 13 14.54 15.24 -43.62
CA LEU A 13 13.42 15.73 -42.82
C LEU A 13 12.33 14.63 -42.63
N THR A 14 12.09 13.80 -43.62
CA THR A 14 11.15 12.69 -43.49
C THR A 14 11.66 11.57 -42.59
N LEU A 15 12.98 11.31 -42.58
CA LEU A 15 13.59 10.37 -41.65
C LEU A 15 13.53 10.84 -40.18
N TRP A 16 13.59 12.14 -39.93
CA TRP A 16 13.43 12.69 -38.58
C TRP A 16 11.99 12.62 -38.08
N LEU A 17 10.99 12.72 -38.96
CA LEU A 17 9.58 12.64 -38.55
C LEU A 17 9.10 11.21 -38.28
N THR A 18 9.77 10.20 -38.81
CA THR A 18 9.44 8.80 -38.53
C THR A 18 10.11 8.25 -37.27
N ALA A 19 11.11 8.94 -36.71
CA ALA A 19 11.83 8.49 -35.52
C ALA A 19 11.12 8.85 -34.19
N CYS A 20 10.07 9.66 -34.22
CA CYS A 20 9.46 10.21 -33.01
C CYS A 20 8.12 9.59 -32.54
N ASN A 21 7.67 8.46 -33.10
CA ASN A 21 6.37 7.90 -32.74
C ASN A 21 6.38 6.48 -32.15
N SER A 22 7.49 6.01 -31.61
CA SER A 22 7.46 4.85 -30.72
C SER A 22 7.20 5.32 -29.31
N SER A 23 5.94 5.42 -28.91
CA SER A 23 5.59 5.52 -27.50
C SER A 23 6.38 4.45 -26.74
N PRO A 24 7.07 4.78 -25.64
CA PRO A 24 7.83 3.80 -24.90
C PRO A 24 6.90 2.66 -24.51
N LYS A 25 7.18 1.45 -25.03
CA LYS A 25 6.44 0.25 -24.63
C LYS A 25 6.90 -0.11 -23.23
N PHE A 26 6.09 0.20 -22.25
CA PHE A 26 6.32 -0.25 -20.89
C PHE A 26 6.00 -1.75 -20.80
N PRO A 27 6.89 -2.57 -20.24
CA PRO A 27 6.62 -3.98 -20.04
C PRO A 27 5.42 -4.15 -19.10
N ALA A 28 4.63 -5.17 -19.33
CA ALA A 28 3.52 -5.51 -18.46
C ALA A 28 4.03 -6.28 -17.23
N LEU A 29 3.43 -6.03 -16.06
CA LEU A 29 3.71 -6.79 -14.86
C LEU A 29 2.93 -8.11 -14.90
N THR A 30 3.63 -9.24 -14.89
CA THR A 30 3.01 -10.56 -14.73
C THR A 30 2.84 -10.87 -13.26
N VAL A 31 1.59 -11.01 -12.82
CA VAL A 31 1.20 -11.40 -11.48
C VAL A 31 0.96 -12.90 -11.48
N LYS A 32 1.86 -13.66 -10.85
CA LYS A 32 1.80 -15.13 -10.82
C LYS A 32 0.85 -15.63 -9.75
N ALA A 33 0.06 -16.64 -10.06
CA ALA A 33 -0.65 -17.38 -9.04
C ALA A 33 0.36 -18.21 -8.21
N LEU A 34 0.41 -18.00 -6.90
CA LEU A 34 1.31 -18.73 -5.99
C LEU A 34 0.74 -20.11 -5.63
N SER A 35 -0.58 -20.24 -5.73
CA SER A 35 -1.30 -21.49 -5.51
C SER A 35 -2.58 -21.54 -6.37
N SER A 36 -3.11 -22.72 -6.58
CA SER A 36 -4.42 -22.90 -7.26
C SER A 36 -5.61 -22.30 -6.50
N ARG A 37 -5.40 -21.89 -5.24
CA ARG A 37 -6.43 -21.24 -4.42
C ARG A 37 -6.42 -19.72 -4.54
N ASP A 38 -5.36 -19.13 -5.11
CA ASP A 38 -5.26 -17.68 -5.28
C ASP A 38 -6.25 -17.23 -6.34
N SER A 39 -7.34 -16.64 -5.90
CA SER A 39 -8.40 -16.11 -6.78
C SER A 39 -8.16 -14.67 -7.16
N LEU A 40 -7.40 -13.93 -6.34
CA LEU A 40 -7.09 -12.53 -6.58
C LEU A 40 -5.77 -12.11 -5.91
N ALA A 41 -5.18 -11.05 -6.45
CA ALA A 41 -4.09 -10.31 -5.83
C ALA A 41 -4.38 -8.80 -5.86
N TYR A 42 -3.80 -8.08 -4.91
CA TYR A 42 -3.79 -6.61 -4.93
C TYR A 42 -2.41 -6.14 -5.40
N VAL A 43 -2.41 -5.25 -6.38
CA VAL A 43 -1.19 -4.65 -6.92
C VAL A 43 -1.18 -3.17 -6.57
N LEU A 44 -0.28 -2.78 -5.66
CA LEU A 44 -0.03 -1.39 -5.31
C LEU A 44 1.09 -0.87 -6.19
N GLN A 45 0.78 0.07 -7.07
CA GLN A 45 1.74 0.71 -7.96
C GLN A 45 2.15 2.07 -7.41
N TYR A 46 3.42 2.41 -7.57
CA TYR A 46 3.99 3.67 -7.11
C TYR A 46 4.73 4.39 -8.24
N GLY A 47 4.50 5.70 -8.29
CA GLY A 47 5.26 6.67 -9.06
C GLY A 47 5.97 7.67 -8.15
N ASP A 48 6.34 8.82 -8.68
CA ASP A 48 7.03 9.87 -7.91
C ASP A 48 6.13 10.54 -6.87
N SER A 49 4.89 10.82 -7.23
CA SER A 49 3.93 11.56 -6.39
C SER A 49 2.56 10.87 -6.29
N LEU A 50 2.37 9.78 -6.99
CA LEU A 50 1.10 9.08 -7.07
C LEU A 50 1.26 7.61 -6.69
N SER A 51 0.20 7.04 -6.14
CA SER A 51 0.07 5.60 -5.94
C SER A 51 -1.34 5.14 -6.30
N ARG A 52 -1.46 3.89 -6.76
CA ARG A 52 -2.73 3.28 -7.10
C ARG A 52 -2.74 1.81 -6.71
N MET A 53 -3.89 1.31 -6.28
CA MET A 53 -4.10 -0.11 -6.05
C MET A 53 -5.09 -0.67 -7.07
N ASP A 54 -4.66 -1.70 -7.79
CA ASP A 54 -5.49 -2.48 -8.70
C ASP A 54 -5.78 -3.86 -8.09
N THR A 55 -6.94 -4.41 -8.41
CA THR A 55 -7.28 -5.79 -8.07
C THR A 55 -7.12 -6.64 -9.32
N VAL A 56 -6.32 -7.69 -9.22
CA VAL A 56 -6.05 -8.64 -10.30
C VAL A 56 -6.71 -9.97 -9.97
N THR A 57 -7.55 -10.46 -10.87
CA THR A 57 -8.18 -11.79 -10.74
C THR A 57 -7.24 -12.83 -11.32
N LEU A 58 -6.83 -13.82 -10.51
CA LEU A 58 -5.86 -14.85 -10.89
C LEU A 58 -6.54 -16.15 -11.36
N LYS A 59 -7.65 -16.54 -10.72
CA LYS A 59 -8.36 -17.82 -11.03
C LYS A 59 -7.44 -19.06 -11.05
N GLY A 60 -6.37 -19.04 -10.25
CA GLY A 60 -5.35 -20.09 -10.24
C GLY A 60 -4.34 -20.02 -11.41
N GLU A 61 -4.41 -19.00 -12.25
CA GLU A 61 -3.54 -18.77 -13.40
C GLU A 61 -2.86 -17.39 -13.28
N ASP A 62 -1.73 -17.24 -13.99
CA ASP A 62 -1.02 -15.97 -14.05
C ASP A 62 -1.88 -14.92 -14.79
N ALA A 63 -1.83 -13.70 -14.29
CA ALA A 63 -2.52 -12.56 -14.89
C ALA A 63 -1.54 -11.44 -15.23
N THR A 64 -1.85 -10.67 -16.26
CA THR A 64 -1.02 -9.56 -16.70
C THR A 64 -1.69 -8.24 -16.38
N LEU A 65 -0.97 -7.36 -15.68
CA LEU A 65 -1.38 -5.99 -15.41
C LEU A 65 -0.61 -5.04 -16.32
N LYS A 66 -1.34 -4.18 -17.05
CA LYS A 66 -0.72 -3.05 -17.74
C LYS A 66 -0.44 -1.94 -16.73
N PRO A 67 0.82 -1.54 -16.53
CA PRO A 67 1.15 -0.49 -15.59
C PRO A 67 0.64 0.87 -16.08
N ASP A 68 0.29 1.73 -15.15
CA ASP A 68 0.10 3.14 -15.42
C ASP A 68 1.46 3.80 -15.60
N THR A 69 1.67 4.52 -16.69
CA THR A 69 2.96 5.15 -17.02
C THR A 69 3.42 6.15 -15.96
N ASN A 70 2.47 6.80 -15.24
CA ASN A 70 2.76 7.71 -14.16
C ASN A 70 3.16 7.00 -12.85
N LEU A 71 2.90 5.69 -12.77
CA LEU A 71 3.14 4.85 -11.60
C LEU A 71 4.21 3.78 -11.88
N TYR A 72 5.02 3.99 -12.93
CA TYR A 72 5.93 2.99 -13.44
C TYR A 72 7.31 3.03 -12.74
N LYS A 73 7.33 2.84 -11.43
CA LYS A 73 8.58 2.76 -10.66
C LYS A 73 8.70 1.53 -9.78
N GLN A 74 7.66 1.28 -9.01
CA GLN A 74 7.64 0.19 -8.04
C GLN A 74 6.24 -0.39 -7.94
N ALA A 75 6.15 -1.67 -7.65
CA ALA A 75 4.89 -2.31 -7.32
C ALA A 75 5.07 -3.32 -6.18
N TYR A 76 4.03 -3.46 -5.36
CA TYR A 76 3.88 -4.55 -4.41
C TYR A 76 2.70 -5.40 -4.84
N VAL A 77 2.90 -6.69 -4.91
CA VAL A 77 1.84 -7.65 -5.15
C VAL A 77 1.53 -8.37 -3.85
N LEU A 78 0.28 -8.25 -3.42
CA LEU A 78 -0.21 -8.73 -2.15
C LEU A 78 -1.21 -9.86 -2.39
N TYR A 79 -0.98 -11.01 -1.78
CA TYR A 79 -1.81 -12.21 -1.94
C TYR A 79 -2.63 -12.44 -0.66
N PRO A 80 -3.97 -12.20 -0.68
CA PRO A 80 -4.80 -12.27 0.54
C PRO A 80 -4.85 -13.64 1.19
N ILE A 81 -4.74 -14.71 0.41
CA ILE A 81 -4.83 -16.08 0.93
C ILE A 81 -3.51 -16.54 1.54
N SER A 82 -2.42 -16.27 0.87
CA SER A 82 -1.08 -16.66 1.34
C SER A 82 -0.42 -15.64 2.26
N ASP A 83 -1.07 -14.48 2.48
CA ASP A 83 -0.49 -13.33 3.22
C ASP A 83 0.94 -12.98 2.76
N SER A 84 1.27 -13.28 1.50
CA SER A 84 2.60 -13.05 0.95
C SER A 84 2.66 -11.75 0.17
N ILE A 85 3.82 -11.13 0.18
CA ILE A 85 4.09 -9.87 -0.51
C ILE A 85 5.30 -10.08 -1.41
N HIS A 86 5.12 -9.70 -2.69
CA HIS A 86 6.21 -9.65 -3.65
C HIS A 86 6.49 -8.21 -4.02
N TYR A 87 7.76 -7.88 -4.07
CA TYR A 87 8.24 -6.54 -4.35
C TYR A 87 8.85 -6.48 -5.74
N TYR A 88 8.36 -5.58 -6.57
CA TYR A 88 8.86 -5.33 -7.91
C TYR A 88 9.40 -3.91 -8.03
N SER A 89 10.53 -3.76 -8.68
CA SER A 89 11.07 -2.47 -9.09
C SER A 89 11.32 -2.47 -10.58
N LEU A 90 11.23 -1.30 -11.21
CA LEU A 90 11.64 -1.14 -12.58
C LEU A 90 13.17 -1.01 -12.64
N ALA A 91 13.83 -1.95 -13.27
CA ALA A 91 15.26 -1.92 -13.53
C ALA A 91 15.52 -2.29 -14.99
N GLY A 92 16.35 -1.51 -15.68
CA GLY A 92 16.69 -1.76 -17.09
C GLY A 92 15.51 -1.72 -18.06
N GLY A 93 14.43 -1.05 -17.70
CA GLY A 93 13.21 -1.00 -18.50
C GLY A 93 12.27 -2.20 -18.30
N GLU A 94 12.56 -3.10 -17.37
CA GLU A 94 11.78 -4.30 -17.08
C GLU A 94 11.41 -4.38 -15.59
N TRP A 95 10.25 -4.98 -15.28
CA TRP A 95 9.89 -5.29 -13.91
C TRP A 95 10.79 -6.39 -13.35
N THR A 96 11.48 -6.13 -12.28
CA THR A 96 12.31 -7.09 -11.57
C THR A 96 11.78 -7.34 -10.17
N LEU A 97 11.71 -8.62 -9.79
CA LEU A 97 11.40 -9.00 -8.42
C LEU A 97 12.62 -8.69 -7.55
N THR A 98 12.47 -7.75 -6.62
CA THR A 98 13.50 -7.42 -5.64
C THR A 98 13.06 -7.88 -4.27
N GLN A 99 13.94 -8.55 -3.55
CA GLN A 99 13.70 -8.80 -2.13
C GLN A 99 13.99 -7.51 -1.36
N PRO A 100 13.13 -7.11 -0.42
CA PRO A 100 13.44 -6.01 0.47
C PRO A 100 14.76 -6.33 1.17
N LYS A 101 15.76 -5.45 1.03
CA LYS A 101 16.96 -5.57 1.84
C LYS A 101 16.50 -5.46 3.29
N ASP A 102 16.84 -6.45 4.10
CA ASP A 102 16.57 -6.46 5.55
C ASP A 102 17.29 -5.27 6.19
N LYS A 103 16.72 -4.10 6.03
CA LYS A 103 17.09 -2.95 6.86
C LYS A 103 16.55 -3.26 8.23
N LYS A 104 17.42 -3.42 9.22
CA LYS A 104 17.02 -3.44 10.62
C LYS A 104 16.03 -2.30 10.83
N PRO A 105 14.80 -2.57 11.31
CA PRO A 105 13.79 -1.52 11.45
C PRO A 105 14.39 -0.42 12.33
N LYS A 106 14.39 0.80 11.81
CA LYS A 106 14.79 1.97 12.60
C LYS A 106 13.82 2.04 13.78
N GLU A 107 14.35 2.11 14.99
CA GLU A 107 13.50 2.23 16.17
C GLU A 107 12.71 3.55 16.09
N VAL A 108 11.41 3.43 15.82
CA VAL A 108 10.51 4.57 15.71
C VAL A 108 9.95 4.84 17.09
N LYS A 109 10.30 5.98 17.67
CA LYS A 109 9.89 6.38 19.04
C LYS A 109 8.57 7.15 19.05
N THR A 110 8.19 7.75 17.93
CA THR A 110 6.97 8.53 17.78
C THR A 110 6.20 8.06 16.56
N LEU A 111 4.86 8.11 16.62
CA LEU A 111 4.03 7.81 15.47
C LEU A 111 4.19 8.91 14.42
N PRO A 112 4.56 8.58 13.18
CA PRO A 112 4.67 9.58 12.12
C PRO A 112 3.35 10.26 11.81
N TYR A 113 3.40 11.52 11.37
CA TYR A 113 2.22 12.20 10.85
C TYR A 113 1.77 11.54 9.55
N ALA A 114 0.49 11.27 9.45
CA ALA A 114 -0.14 10.81 8.22
C ALA A 114 -1.55 11.39 8.08
N SER A 115 -1.91 11.83 6.88
CA SER A 115 -3.28 12.14 6.51
C SER A 115 -4.02 10.83 6.21
N LEU A 116 -5.20 10.69 6.75
CA LEU A 116 -5.99 9.46 6.73
C LEU A 116 -7.42 9.76 6.30
N THR A 117 -8.15 8.75 5.86
CA THR A 117 -9.58 8.86 5.54
C THR A 117 -10.35 7.79 6.30
N ASP A 118 -11.38 8.19 7.01
CA ASP A 118 -12.24 7.26 7.74
C ASP A 118 -13.33 6.63 6.83
N LEU A 119 -14.08 5.68 7.37
CA LEU A 119 -15.20 5.03 6.65
C LEU A 119 -16.37 5.97 6.31
N ALA A 120 -16.38 7.19 6.85
CA ALA A 120 -17.34 8.22 6.50
C ALA A 120 -16.77 9.20 5.45
N HIS A 121 -15.63 8.87 4.85
CA HIS A 121 -14.90 9.70 3.88
C HIS A 121 -14.45 11.07 4.42
N LYS A 122 -14.32 11.17 5.74
CA LYS A 122 -13.79 12.38 6.38
C LYS A 122 -12.28 12.32 6.47
N SER A 123 -11.64 13.40 6.08
CA SER A 123 -10.19 13.57 6.27
C SER A 123 -9.87 13.68 7.76
N THR A 124 -8.87 12.96 8.19
CA THR A 124 -8.32 12.96 9.54
C THR A 124 -6.81 12.83 9.51
N SER A 125 -6.17 12.70 10.65
CA SER A 125 -4.73 12.46 10.73
C SER A 125 -4.38 11.64 11.96
N THR A 126 -3.17 11.08 11.98
CA THR A 126 -2.65 10.38 13.17
C THR A 126 -2.71 11.25 14.43
N THR A 127 -2.46 12.55 14.30
CA THR A 127 -2.53 13.52 15.40
C THR A 127 -3.96 13.77 15.88
N LEU A 128 -4.92 13.92 14.96
CA LEU A 128 -6.32 14.17 15.29
C LEU A 128 -7.00 12.96 15.96
N LEU A 129 -6.51 11.75 15.69
CA LEU A 129 -7.07 10.52 16.25
C LEU A 129 -6.62 10.25 17.68
N SER A 130 -5.66 11.02 18.22
CA SER A 130 -5.16 10.84 19.59
C SER A 130 -5.02 12.16 20.37
N PRO A 131 -6.07 13.00 20.47
CA PRO A 131 -5.92 14.36 20.97
C PRO A 131 -5.73 14.47 22.49
N LYS A 132 -6.29 13.55 23.30
CA LYS A 132 -6.36 13.70 24.77
C LYS A 132 -6.18 12.41 25.57
N SER A 133 -6.15 11.26 24.92
CA SER A 133 -6.09 9.95 25.59
C SER A 133 -5.07 9.04 24.93
N LYS A 134 -4.80 7.91 25.54
CA LYS A 134 -4.00 6.88 24.89
C LYS A 134 -4.78 6.26 23.74
N THR A 135 -4.14 6.10 22.62
CA THR A 135 -4.73 5.51 21.41
C THR A 135 -3.95 4.29 20.99
N CYS A 136 -4.67 3.20 20.72
CA CYS A 136 -4.10 1.99 20.15
C CYS A 136 -4.38 1.98 18.64
N PHE A 137 -3.35 2.19 17.86
CA PHE A 137 -3.38 1.99 16.41
C PHE A 137 -3.14 0.53 16.10
N ILE A 138 -4.09 -0.10 15.43
CA ILE A 138 -4.05 -1.50 15.02
C ILE A 138 -4.00 -1.56 13.49
N PHE A 139 -2.89 -2.04 12.97
CA PHE A 139 -2.72 -2.29 11.54
C PHE A 139 -3.22 -3.70 11.24
N ALA A 140 -4.39 -3.79 10.63
CA ALA A 140 -4.98 -5.06 10.24
C ALA A 140 -4.16 -5.74 9.14
N THR A 141 -4.25 -7.07 9.08
CA THR A 141 -3.71 -7.85 7.95
C THR A 141 -4.53 -7.63 6.69
N LEU A 142 -4.07 -8.14 5.56
CA LEU A 142 -4.84 -8.11 4.30
C LEU A 142 -6.16 -8.85 4.37
N SER A 143 -6.22 -9.95 5.13
CA SER A 143 -7.43 -10.70 5.41
C SER A 143 -8.37 -10.00 6.41
N GLY A 144 -8.00 -8.79 6.85
CA GLY A 144 -8.74 -8.03 7.84
C GLY A 144 -8.61 -8.56 9.26
N ALA A 145 -7.63 -9.43 9.53
CA ALA A 145 -7.41 -9.93 10.88
C ALA A 145 -6.88 -8.83 11.79
N VAL A 146 -7.39 -8.82 13.01
CA VAL A 146 -7.03 -7.90 14.11
C VAL A 146 -6.82 -8.71 15.39
N PRO A 147 -6.18 -8.15 16.44
CA PRO A 147 -6.06 -8.83 17.72
C PRO A 147 -7.41 -9.31 18.25
N SER A 148 -7.44 -10.50 18.82
CA SER A 148 -8.65 -11.08 19.39
C SER A 148 -9.27 -10.16 20.46
N ARG A 149 -10.55 -10.36 20.77
CA ARG A 149 -11.23 -9.62 21.83
C ARG A 149 -10.49 -9.72 23.16
N LYS A 150 -10.02 -10.92 23.53
CA LYS A 150 -9.25 -11.15 24.77
C LYS A 150 -7.95 -10.36 24.81
N GLU A 151 -7.25 -10.27 23.69
CA GLU A 151 -6.00 -9.50 23.60
C GLU A 151 -6.28 -8.00 23.72
N ARG A 152 -7.32 -7.49 23.07
CA ARG A 152 -7.75 -6.08 23.20
C ARG A 152 -8.16 -5.74 24.63
N GLU A 153 -8.92 -6.61 25.29
CA GLU A 153 -9.32 -6.43 26.69
C GLU A 153 -8.10 -6.47 27.64
N LYS A 154 -7.15 -7.39 27.40
CA LYS A 154 -5.91 -7.46 28.17
C LYS A 154 -5.09 -6.17 27.98
N LEU A 155 -5.05 -5.63 26.77
CA LEU A 155 -4.37 -4.36 26.51
C LEU A 155 -5.07 -3.20 27.22
N ALA A 156 -6.40 -3.10 27.12
CA ALA A 156 -7.17 -2.06 27.81
C ALA A 156 -6.98 -2.06 29.33
N LYS A 157 -6.86 -3.25 29.94
CA LYS A 157 -6.58 -3.38 31.38
C LYS A 157 -5.23 -2.82 31.83
N ARG A 158 -4.26 -2.70 30.90
CA ARG A 158 -2.95 -2.10 31.23
C ARG A 158 -3.00 -0.57 31.36
N TYR A 159 -4.10 0.04 30.91
CA TYR A 159 -4.30 1.50 30.90
C TYR A 159 -5.62 1.90 31.58
N PRO A 160 -5.86 1.48 32.85
CA PRO A 160 -7.20 1.60 33.47
C PRO A 160 -7.61 3.04 33.79
N LYS A 161 -6.66 3.97 33.87
CA LYS A 161 -6.94 5.37 34.20
C LYS A 161 -7.29 6.23 32.98
N ASP A 162 -6.96 5.76 31.80
CA ASP A 162 -7.17 6.46 30.54
C ASP A 162 -8.01 5.55 29.64
N SER A 163 -9.13 6.04 29.17
CA SER A 163 -9.91 5.28 28.17
C SER A 163 -9.07 5.06 26.92
N LEU A 164 -8.62 3.82 26.72
CA LEU A 164 -7.88 3.45 25.54
C LEU A 164 -8.79 3.46 24.31
N SER A 165 -8.56 4.37 23.39
CA SER A 165 -9.25 4.42 22.11
C SER A 165 -8.59 3.45 21.13
N PHE A 166 -9.39 2.81 20.27
CA PHE A 166 -8.88 1.92 19.22
C PHE A 166 -9.10 2.55 17.85
N VAL A 167 -8.04 2.56 17.06
CA VAL A 167 -8.03 2.97 15.65
C VAL A 167 -7.55 1.81 14.82
N TYR A 168 -8.37 1.35 13.89
CA TYR A 168 -8.09 0.21 13.03
C TYR A 168 -7.78 0.71 11.61
N LEU A 169 -6.60 0.35 11.12
CA LEU A 169 -6.11 0.74 9.80
C LEU A 169 -6.14 -0.48 8.88
N TYR A 170 -7.04 -0.45 7.91
CA TYR A 170 -7.20 -1.52 6.94
C TYR A 170 -6.54 -1.18 5.62
N LEU A 171 -5.71 -2.07 5.12
CA LEU A 171 -5.12 -1.97 3.79
C LEU A 171 -6.13 -2.44 2.74
N SER A 172 -7.18 -1.65 2.53
CA SER A 172 -8.21 -1.93 1.53
C SER A 172 -8.87 -0.64 1.06
N PRO A 173 -9.02 -0.43 -0.25
CA PRO A 173 -9.78 0.70 -0.80
C PRO A 173 -11.28 0.45 -0.79
N ARG A 174 -11.73 -0.75 -0.39
CA ARG A 174 -13.14 -1.15 -0.44
C ARG A 174 -13.79 -1.03 0.92
N ASP A 175 -14.52 0.03 1.14
CA ASP A 175 -15.27 0.25 2.38
C ASP A 175 -16.22 -0.90 2.73
N SER A 176 -16.88 -1.49 1.74
CA SER A 176 -17.78 -2.63 1.96
C SER A 176 -17.06 -3.82 2.59
N LEU A 177 -15.82 -4.09 2.18
CA LEU A 177 -14.99 -5.15 2.74
C LEU A 177 -14.60 -4.82 4.19
N VAL A 178 -14.16 -3.60 4.45
CA VAL A 178 -13.82 -3.15 5.80
C VAL A 178 -15.05 -3.20 6.71
N ARG A 179 -16.21 -2.75 6.25
CA ARG A 179 -17.48 -2.86 7.01
C ARG A 179 -17.83 -4.30 7.33
N SER A 180 -17.58 -5.25 6.42
CA SER A 180 -17.80 -6.67 6.69
C SER A 180 -16.88 -7.20 7.79
N PHE A 181 -15.61 -6.81 7.82
CA PHE A 181 -14.66 -7.17 8.87
C PHE A 181 -15.07 -6.58 10.22
N VAL A 182 -15.45 -5.31 10.25
CA VAL A 182 -15.92 -4.63 11.46
C VAL A 182 -17.12 -5.35 12.06
N LYS A 183 -18.09 -5.74 11.21
CA LYS A 183 -19.28 -6.48 11.64
C LYS A 183 -18.94 -7.89 12.13
N ARG A 184 -18.12 -8.63 11.38
CA ARG A 184 -17.68 -9.99 11.74
C ARG A 184 -17.05 -10.05 13.13
N ASP A 185 -16.16 -9.10 13.42
CA ASP A 185 -15.36 -9.10 14.65
C ASP A 185 -15.96 -8.21 15.75
N SER A 186 -17.18 -7.68 15.53
CA SER A 186 -17.91 -6.81 16.47
C SER A 186 -17.02 -5.70 17.04
N LEU A 187 -16.29 -5.03 16.16
CA LEU A 187 -15.30 -4.02 16.54
C LEU A 187 -15.97 -2.70 16.94
N LYS A 188 -15.35 -2.03 17.93
CA LYS A 188 -15.70 -0.67 18.34
C LYS A 188 -14.46 0.20 18.24
N GLY A 189 -14.59 1.38 17.65
CA GLY A 189 -13.48 2.33 17.47
C GLY A 189 -13.59 3.11 16.17
N THR A 190 -12.48 3.73 15.78
CA THR A 190 -12.36 4.44 14.50
C THR A 190 -11.77 3.50 13.45
N PHE A 191 -12.33 3.51 12.25
CA PHE A 191 -11.91 2.64 11.16
C PHE A 191 -11.40 3.48 10.01
N ILE A 192 -10.17 3.20 9.61
CA ILE A 192 -9.46 3.90 8.54
C ILE A 192 -9.31 2.93 7.37
N THR A 193 -9.68 3.39 6.19
CA THR A 193 -9.40 2.68 4.94
C THR A 193 -8.15 3.26 4.30
N ASP A 194 -7.33 2.40 3.74
CA ASP A 194 -6.23 2.85 2.89
C ASP A 194 -6.79 3.26 1.53
N SER A 195 -7.05 4.54 1.38
CA SER A 195 -7.38 5.14 0.09
C SER A 195 -6.14 5.50 -0.72
N LEU A 196 -5.01 4.77 -0.50
CA LEU A 196 -3.79 4.88 -1.29
C LEU A 196 -2.80 5.95 -0.82
N GLY A 197 -1.76 5.52 -0.22
CA GLY A 197 -0.54 6.29 -0.03
C GLY A 197 -0.22 6.64 1.41
N SER A 198 -1.08 7.35 2.16
CA SER A 198 -0.71 7.79 3.50
C SER A 198 -0.58 6.66 4.52
N VAL A 199 -1.47 5.66 4.47
CA VAL A 199 -1.35 4.49 5.36
C VAL A 199 -0.20 3.60 4.94
N SER A 200 0.02 3.41 3.64
CA SER A 200 1.17 2.66 3.12
C SER A 200 2.50 3.34 3.48
N SER A 201 2.58 4.67 3.40
CA SER A 201 3.73 5.45 3.86
C SER A 201 3.95 5.28 5.35
N LEU A 202 2.87 5.37 6.14
CA LEU A 202 2.91 5.18 7.59
C LEU A 202 3.42 3.78 7.96
N ARG A 203 2.95 2.73 7.28
CA ARG A 203 3.45 1.35 7.46
C ARG A 203 4.94 1.26 7.17
N LYS A 204 5.41 1.86 6.08
CA LYS A 204 6.82 1.88 5.69
C LYS A 204 7.69 2.58 6.74
N GLU A 205 7.26 3.73 7.22
CA GLU A 205 7.98 4.49 8.23
C GLU A 205 8.04 3.76 9.58
N LEU A 206 6.97 3.02 9.94
CA LEU A 206 6.92 2.20 11.15
C LEU A 206 7.64 0.85 11.01
N GLY A 207 8.18 0.53 9.84
CA GLY A 207 8.82 -0.76 9.56
C GLY A 207 7.83 -1.93 9.56
N ILE A 208 6.56 -1.68 9.23
CA ILE A 208 5.53 -2.72 9.09
C ILE A 208 5.52 -3.20 7.63
N GLU A 209 6.57 -3.88 7.23
CA GLU A 209 6.69 -4.36 5.85
C GLU A 209 5.86 -5.62 5.59
N ARG A 210 5.60 -6.41 6.63
CA ARG A 210 4.83 -7.66 6.52
C ARG A 210 3.38 -7.44 6.93
N VAL A 211 2.50 -7.45 5.97
CA VAL A 211 1.04 -7.33 6.20
C VAL A 211 0.43 -8.65 6.69
N ALA A 212 1.21 -9.72 6.74
CA ALA A 212 0.82 -11.04 7.24
C ALA A 212 0.57 -11.06 8.76
N LYS A 213 1.13 -10.12 9.50
CA LYS A 213 0.95 -10.03 10.95
C LYS A 213 0.27 -8.73 11.32
N THR A 214 -0.67 -8.83 12.24
CA THR A 214 -1.24 -7.65 12.89
C THR A 214 -0.16 -6.96 13.70
N CYS A 215 -0.01 -5.66 13.51
CA CYS A 215 0.85 -4.81 14.32
C CYS A 215 0.00 -3.84 15.11
N LEU A 216 0.40 -3.56 16.34
CA LEU A 216 -0.27 -2.56 17.16
C LEU A 216 0.73 -1.64 17.86
N PHE A 217 0.31 -0.39 18.00
CA PHE A 217 1.08 0.66 18.69
C PHE A 217 0.15 1.37 19.66
N VAL A 218 0.52 1.44 20.92
CA VAL A 218 -0.15 2.32 21.88
C VAL A 218 0.64 3.60 21.96
N ILE A 219 -0.01 4.72 21.72
CA ILE A 219 0.60 6.05 21.78
C ILE A 219 -0.10 6.94 22.79
N ASP A 220 0.62 7.94 23.28
CA ASP A 220 0.06 9.02 24.07
C ASP A 220 -0.33 10.24 23.21
N SER A 221 -0.85 11.29 23.85
CA SER A 221 -1.25 12.53 23.19
C SER A 221 -0.10 13.28 22.49
N THR A 222 1.15 12.96 22.81
CA THR A 222 2.34 13.54 22.18
C THR A 222 2.86 12.68 21.02
N GLN A 223 2.10 11.68 20.57
CA GLN A 223 2.46 10.70 19.55
C GLN A 223 3.61 9.76 19.94
N ARG A 224 4.02 9.75 21.20
CA ARG A 224 5.08 8.87 21.67
C ARG A 224 4.55 7.43 21.76
N ILE A 225 5.32 6.49 21.23
CA ILE A 225 4.99 5.06 21.29
C ILE A 225 5.30 4.55 22.70
N LEU A 226 4.25 4.11 23.39
CA LEU A 226 4.34 3.54 24.75
C LEU A 226 4.44 2.01 24.70
N HIS A 227 3.90 1.39 23.66
CA HIS A 227 3.89 -0.06 23.47
C HIS A 227 3.83 -0.40 21.99
N LYS A 228 4.59 -1.43 21.59
CA LYS A 228 4.59 -2.01 20.23
C LYS A 228 4.51 -3.53 20.35
N GLN A 229 3.66 -4.14 19.50
CA GLN A 229 3.52 -5.60 19.38
C GLN A 229 3.38 -5.99 17.91
#